data_9e29f24d90c2b05a9518e0482f02a31c
#
_entry.id   9e29f24d90c2b05a9518e0482f02a31c
#
_cell.length_a   1.000
_cell.length_b   1.000
_cell.length_c   1.000
_cell.angle_alpha   90.00
_cell.angle_beta   90.00
_cell.angle_gamma   90.00
#
_symmetry.space_group_name_H-M   'P 1'
#
loop_
_entity.id
_entity.type
_entity.pdbx_description
1 polymer ?
#
loop_
_entity_poly.entity_id
_entity_poly.type
_entity_poly.pdbx_seq_one_letter_code
_entity_poly.pdbx_strand_id
1 'polypeptide(L)'
;YLHKDPQKCAYEHCDKHVVKMIIEYAQLMSTAHRVLDGELFFDKAKNGRKLRRFRLPDDRDSILMLSVHENHPSNIWLRQSDENYKWLWQMWFHLNREYTYRYGKTHSCMRLLMNLIHTPKNIPTGKFTPPTPAMPEECKIAGDSLGSYHKYYIEKKNYFAKWTDLSLIHISEPTRPYL
;
A
#
# COMPACT_ATOMS: atom_id res chain seq x y z
N TYR A 1 -6.21 -3.72 -3.87
CA TYR A 1 -7.04 -4.61 -3.03
C TYR A 1 -7.61 -5.72 -3.90
N LEU A 2 -6.88 -6.85 -3.96
CA LEU A 2 -7.23 -7.96 -4.85
C LEU A 2 -7.85 -9.15 -4.09
N HIS A 3 -7.63 -9.21 -2.78
CA HIS A 3 -8.21 -10.23 -1.89
C HIS A 3 -8.47 -9.67 -0.50
N LYS A 4 -9.46 -10.23 0.23
CA LYS A 4 -9.76 -9.84 1.63
C LYS A 4 -8.65 -10.22 2.59
N ASP A 5 -8.05 -11.39 2.39
CA ASP A 5 -6.86 -11.84 3.13
C ASP A 5 -5.62 -11.09 2.66
N PRO A 6 -4.84 -10.44 3.55
CA PRO A 6 -3.71 -9.60 3.16
C PRO A 6 -2.57 -10.38 2.50
N GLN A 7 -2.32 -11.63 2.91
CA GLN A 7 -1.29 -12.47 2.31
C GLN A 7 -1.67 -12.88 0.88
N LYS A 8 -2.90 -13.33 0.68
CA LYS A 8 -3.41 -13.66 -0.65
C LYS A 8 -3.42 -12.43 -1.56
N CYS A 9 -3.87 -11.29 -1.03
CA CYS A 9 -3.83 -10.02 -1.75
C CYS A 9 -2.41 -9.68 -2.24
N ALA A 10 -1.38 -9.91 -1.41
CA ALA A 10 0.00 -9.71 -1.81
C ALA A 10 0.42 -10.63 -2.97
N TYR A 11 0.05 -11.90 -2.92
CA TYR A 11 0.38 -12.89 -3.97
C TYR A 11 -0.28 -12.58 -5.31
N GLU A 12 -1.45 -11.97 -5.30
CA GLU A 12 -2.19 -11.59 -6.52
C GLU A 12 -1.62 -10.36 -7.23
N HIS A 13 -0.68 -9.63 -6.63
CA HIS A 13 0.00 -8.54 -7.32
C HIS A 13 0.84 -9.07 -8.49
N CYS A 14 0.62 -8.52 -9.69
CA CYS A 14 1.47 -8.83 -10.85
C CYS A 14 2.89 -8.29 -10.65
N ASP A 15 3.86 -8.80 -11.40
CA ASP A 15 5.30 -8.52 -11.22
C ASP A 15 5.62 -7.03 -11.15
N LYS A 16 5.08 -6.23 -12.07
CA LYS A 16 5.28 -4.77 -12.06
C LYS A 16 4.73 -4.12 -10.78
N HIS A 17 3.59 -4.62 -10.28
CA HIS A 17 2.98 -4.09 -9.07
C HIS A 17 3.71 -4.52 -7.80
N VAL A 18 4.27 -5.72 -7.75
CA VAL A 18 5.10 -6.13 -6.61
C VAL A 18 6.23 -5.13 -6.38
N VAL A 19 6.95 -4.72 -7.42
CA VAL A 19 8.05 -3.76 -7.30
C VAL A 19 7.54 -2.37 -6.90
N LYS A 20 6.55 -1.86 -7.64
CA LYS A 20 6.06 -0.48 -7.51
C LYS A 20 5.30 -0.25 -6.21
N MET A 21 4.38 -1.17 -5.87
CA MET A 21 3.43 -0.95 -4.78
C MET A 21 4.06 -1.06 -3.40
N ILE A 22 5.20 -1.74 -3.26
CA ILE A 22 5.96 -1.73 -2.00
C ILE A 22 6.33 -0.29 -1.60
N ILE A 23 6.78 0.52 -2.54
CA ILE A 23 7.13 1.93 -2.30
C ILE A 23 5.87 2.73 -1.99
N GLU A 24 4.81 2.58 -2.80
CA GLU A 24 3.58 3.34 -2.64
C GLU A 24 2.88 3.05 -1.31
N TYR A 25 2.82 1.79 -0.89
CA TYR A 25 2.23 1.42 0.40
C TYR A 25 3.08 1.91 1.59
N ALA A 26 4.41 1.88 1.48
CA ALA A 26 5.28 2.48 2.49
C ALA A 26 5.08 4.00 2.59
N GLN A 27 4.86 4.68 1.44
CA GLN A 27 4.53 6.11 1.41
C GLN A 27 3.16 6.41 2.04
N LEU A 28 2.14 5.57 1.77
CA LEU A 28 0.81 5.71 2.40
C LEU A 28 0.92 5.62 3.93
N MET A 29 1.60 4.59 4.44
CA MET A 29 1.78 4.40 5.89
C MET A 29 2.63 5.53 6.51
N SER A 30 3.72 5.93 5.87
CA SER A 30 4.52 7.07 6.33
C SER A 30 3.72 8.37 6.36
N THR A 31 2.87 8.59 5.35
CA THR A 31 1.97 9.75 5.30
C THR A 31 0.94 9.70 6.43
N ALA A 32 0.40 8.52 6.74
CA ALA A 32 -0.53 8.36 7.87
C ALA A 32 0.11 8.77 9.21
N HIS A 33 1.33 8.32 9.49
CA HIS A 33 2.07 8.75 10.68
C HIS A 33 2.25 10.26 10.73
N ARG A 34 2.68 10.85 9.62
CA ARG A 34 2.96 12.29 9.55
C ARG A 34 1.70 13.14 9.71
N VAL A 35 0.61 12.76 9.07
CA VAL A 35 -0.65 13.52 9.14
C VAL A 35 -1.31 13.41 10.51
N LEU A 36 -1.26 12.24 11.16
CA LEU A 36 -1.93 12.01 12.43
C LEU A 36 -1.10 12.44 13.65
N ASP A 37 0.21 12.25 13.59
CA ASP A 37 1.11 12.47 14.74
C ASP A 37 2.00 13.71 14.57
N GLY A 38 2.07 14.27 13.36
CA GLY A 38 2.99 15.35 13.02
C GLY A 38 2.37 16.74 13.10
N GLU A 39 3.23 17.74 13.12
CA GLU A 39 2.88 19.16 13.05
C GLU A 39 2.98 19.67 11.62
N LEU A 40 1.93 20.35 11.15
CA LEU A 40 1.88 20.93 9.82
C LEU A 40 2.88 22.10 9.68
N PHE A 41 3.67 22.06 8.63
CA PHE A 41 4.47 23.21 8.20
C PHE A 41 4.42 23.36 6.67
N PHE A 42 4.91 24.49 6.18
CA PHE A 42 4.96 24.76 4.75
C PHE A 42 6.40 24.81 4.27
N ASP A 43 6.68 24.05 3.24
CA ASP A 43 7.96 23.98 2.55
C ASP A 43 7.81 24.54 1.13
N LYS A 44 8.92 24.73 0.43
CA LYS A 44 8.94 25.18 -0.98
C LYS A 44 9.54 24.10 -1.87
N ALA A 45 8.82 23.76 -2.94
CA ALA A 45 9.37 22.94 -4.01
C ALA A 45 10.47 23.70 -4.80
N LYS A 46 11.30 22.99 -5.55
CA LYS A 46 12.34 23.58 -6.40
C LYS A 46 11.81 24.66 -7.37
N ASN A 47 10.56 24.55 -7.80
CA ASN A 47 9.87 25.53 -8.65
C ASN A 47 9.17 26.65 -7.87
N GLY A 48 9.44 26.81 -6.57
CA GLY A 48 8.86 27.84 -5.70
C GLY A 48 7.45 27.56 -5.19
N ARG A 49 6.80 26.46 -5.63
CA ARG A 49 5.45 26.11 -5.19
C ARG A 49 5.45 25.75 -3.70
N LYS A 50 4.49 26.28 -2.94
CA LYS A 50 4.26 25.96 -1.54
C LYS A 50 3.79 24.51 -1.39
N LEU A 51 4.47 23.74 -0.54
CA LEU A 51 4.17 22.35 -0.22
C LEU A 51 3.71 22.23 1.23
N ARG A 52 2.63 21.52 1.46
CA ARG A 52 2.22 21.08 2.81
C ARG A 52 3.08 19.89 3.21
N ARG A 53 3.67 19.97 4.40
CA ARG A 53 4.49 18.92 4.99
C ARG A 53 4.14 18.76 6.47
N PHE A 54 4.48 17.62 7.04
CA PHE A 54 4.25 17.32 8.44
C PHE A 54 5.55 16.82 9.06
N ARG A 55 5.96 17.43 10.16
CA ARG A 55 7.15 17.06 10.93
C ARG A 55 6.72 16.23 12.12
N LEU A 56 7.31 15.05 12.29
CA LEU A 56 7.07 14.20 13.46
C LEU A 56 7.91 14.68 14.65
N PRO A 57 7.42 14.50 15.88
CA PRO A 57 8.10 14.99 17.10
C PRO A 57 9.24 14.08 17.58
N ASP A 58 9.50 12.98 16.89
CA ASP A 58 10.44 11.93 17.30
C ASP A 58 11.29 11.43 16.12
N ASP A 59 12.12 10.40 16.38
CA ASP A 59 13.08 9.85 15.40
C ASP A 59 12.45 9.37 14.11
N ARG A 60 11.14 9.07 14.10
CA ARG A 60 10.40 8.73 12.88
C ARG A 60 10.51 9.83 11.82
N ASP A 61 10.76 11.08 12.19
CA ASP A 61 10.86 12.19 11.25
C ASP A 61 12.01 12.01 10.25
N SER A 62 13.14 11.50 10.73
CA SER A 62 14.31 11.22 9.88
C SER A 62 14.23 9.90 9.12
N ILE A 63 13.39 8.96 9.59
CA ILE A 63 13.33 7.58 9.06
C ILE A 63 12.23 7.42 8.03
N LEU A 64 11.01 7.91 8.34
CA LEU A 64 9.83 7.72 7.50
C LEU A 64 9.88 8.63 6.26
N MET A 65 9.26 8.15 5.19
CA MET A 65 9.13 8.92 3.95
C MET A 65 8.37 10.22 4.18
N LEU A 66 8.63 11.23 3.36
CA LEU A 66 7.86 12.48 3.40
C LEU A 66 6.39 12.24 3.03
N SER A 67 5.50 13.05 3.61
CA SER A 67 4.09 13.00 3.30
C SER A 67 3.83 13.36 1.84
N VAL A 68 3.00 12.55 1.16
CA VAL A 68 2.56 12.78 -0.21
C VAL A 68 1.07 12.45 -0.35
N HIS A 69 0.37 13.21 -1.19
CA HIS A 69 -1.02 12.94 -1.56
C HIS A 69 -1.94 12.66 -0.35
N GLU A 70 -1.87 13.50 0.68
CA GLU A 70 -2.61 13.33 1.94
C GLU A 70 -4.12 13.16 1.76
N ASN A 71 -4.68 13.77 0.70
CA ASN A 71 -6.11 13.72 0.37
C ASN A 71 -6.47 12.63 -0.65
N HIS A 72 -5.52 11.78 -1.04
CA HIS A 72 -5.84 10.64 -1.90
C HIS A 72 -6.78 9.67 -1.17
N PRO A 73 -7.81 9.09 -1.84
CA PRO A 73 -8.78 8.20 -1.20
C PRO A 73 -8.16 7.08 -0.38
N SER A 74 -7.08 6.47 -0.86
CA SER A 74 -6.35 5.41 -0.14
C SER A 74 -5.69 5.93 1.15
N ASN A 75 -5.18 7.18 1.15
CA ASN A 75 -4.60 7.81 2.34
C ASN A 75 -5.67 8.15 3.38
N ILE A 76 -6.84 8.62 2.92
CA ILE A 76 -7.97 8.91 3.79
C ILE A 76 -8.47 7.60 4.42
N TRP A 77 -8.72 6.57 3.59
CA TRP A 77 -9.14 5.25 4.06
C TRP A 77 -8.20 4.67 5.12
N LEU A 78 -6.88 4.74 4.87
CA LEU A 78 -5.88 4.18 5.78
C LEU A 78 -5.92 4.80 7.17
N ARG A 79 -6.22 6.10 7.26
CA ARG A 79 -6.28 6.85 8.53
C ARG A 79 -7.62 6.74 9.26
N GLN A 80 -8.62 6.09 8.69
CA GLN A 80 -9.95 5.96 9.28
C GLN A 80 -9.97 5.01 10.48
N SER A 81 -9.11 3.98 10.49
CA SER A 81 -9.02 3.05 11.61
C SER A 81 -7.67 2.35 11.72
N ASP A 82 -7.31 1.95 12.93
CA ASP A 82 -6.12 1.16 13.20
C ASP A 82 -6.17 -0.21 12.50
N GLU A 83 -7.36 -0.80 12.35
CA GLU A 83 -7.52 -2.09 11.63
C GLU A 83 -7.28 -1.94 10.12
N ASN A 84 -7.62 -0.80 9.50
CA ASN A 84 -7.26 -0.52 8.12
C ASN A 84 -5.73 -0.43 7.95
N TYR A 85 -5.07 0.26 8.89
CA TYR A 85 -3.62 0.38 8.90
C TYR A 85 -2.93 -0.98 9.08
N LYS A 86 -3.35 -1.77 10.06
CA LYS A 86 -2.81 -3.11 10.33
C LYS A 86 -2.97 -4.04 9.12
N TRP A 87 -4.13 -3.99 8.47
CA TRP A 87 -4.38 -4.76 7.26
C TRP A 87 -3.39 -4.38 6.14
N LEU A 88 -3.21 -3.08 5.89
CA LEU A 88 -2.27 -2.61 4.86
C LEU A 88 -0.83 -3.00 5.20
N TRP A 89 -0.43 -2.88 6.47
CA TRP A 89 0.89 -3.28 6.91
C TRP A 89 1.14 -4.78 6.70
N GLN A 90 0.19 -5.64 7.05
CA GLN A 90 0.30 -7.09 6.83
C GLN A 90 0.44 -7.41 5.35
N MET A 91 -0.40 -6.82 4.50
CA MET A 91 -0.32 -7.00 3.06
C MET A 91 1.03 -6.52 2.50
N TRP A 92 1.51 -5.35 2.93
CA TRP A 92 2.82 -4.81 2.55
C TRP A 92 3.97 -5.71 3.00
N PHE A 93 3.90 -6.27 4.20
CA PHE A 93 4.89 -7.23 4.71
C PHE A 93 4.96 -8.47 3.81
N HIS A 94 3.82 -9.07 3.50
CA HIS A 94 3.76 -10.22 2.59
C HIS A 94 4.21 -9.87 1.17
N LEU A 95 3.92 -8.66 0.71
CA LEU A 95 4.37 -8.18 -0.61
C LEU A 95 5.90 -8.05 -0.69
N ASN A 96 6.56 -7.61 0.39
CA ASN A 96 8.02 -7.60 0.48
C ASN A 96 8.60 -9.03 0.46
N ARG A 97 7.96 -9.99 1.11
CA ARG A 97 8.35 -11.40 1.05
C ARG A 97 8.19 -11.96 -0.37
N GLU A 98 7.08 -11.62 -1.03
CA GLU A 98 6.83 -11.99 -2.42
C GLU A 98 7.88 -11.39 -3.36
N TYR A 99 8.30 -10.15 -3.13
CA TYR A 99 9.40 -9.53 -3.87
C TYR A 99 10.70 -10.32 -3.70
N THR A 100 11.05 -10.68 -2.47
CA THR A 100 12.25 -11.47 -2.20
C THR A 100 12.19 -12.82 -2.88
N TYR A 101 11.03 -13.46 -2.84
CA TYR A 101 10.80 -14.76 -3.48
C TYR A 101 10.96 -14.68 -5.00
N ARG A 102 10.33 -13.68 -5.67
CA ARG A 102 10.38 -13.54 -7.14
C ARG A 102 11.74 -13.06 -7.66
N TYR A 103 12.44 -12.21 -6.90
CA TYR A 103 13.62 -11.50 -7.40
C TYR A 103 14.93 -11.88 -6.68
N GLY A 104 14.89 -12.72 -5.67
CA GLY A 104 16.07 -13.18 -4.93
C GLY A 104 16.81 -12.11 -4.13
N LYS A 105 16.16 -10.96 -3.85
CA LYS A 105 16.77 -9.83 -3.12
C LYS A 105 15.77 -9.11 -2.24
N THR A 106 16.26 -8.44 -1.21
CA THR A 106 15.43 -7.65 -0.28
C THR A 106 15.14 -6.26 -0.84
N HIS A 107 13.89 -5.82 -0.81
CA HIS A 107 13.52 -4.48 -1.22
C HIS A 107 14.00 -3.43 -0.20
N SER A 108 14.51 -2.28 -0.67
CA SER A 108 15.05 -1.21 0.18
C SER A 108 14.06 -0.65 1.20
N CYS A 109 12.76 -0.70 0.92
CA CYS A 109 11.72 -0.27 1.86
C CYS A 109 11.63 -1.13 3.13
N MET A 110 12.26 -2.32 3.17
CA MET A 110 12.31 -3.15 4.38
C MET A 110 13.01 -2.45 5.56
N ARG A 111 13.83 -1.44 5.31
CA ARG A 111 14.40 -0.57 6.36
C ARG A 111 13.34 0.11 7.23
N LEU A 112 12.12 0.26 6.71
CA LEU A 112 11.01 0.90 7.41
C LEU A 112 10.18 -0.07 8.27
N LEU A 113 10.46 -1.38 8.21
CA LEU A 113 9.64 -2.42 8.83
C LEU A 113 9.34 -2.15 10.31
N MET A 114 10.38 -1.87 11.10
CA MET A 114 10.27 -1.68 12.55
C MET A 114 9.53 -0.40 12.94
N ASN A 115 9.51 0.60 12.07
CA ASN A 115 8.79 1.84 12.33
C ASN A 115 7.33 1.75 11.87
N LEU A 116 7.06 1.05 10.77
CA LEU A 116 5.72 0.92 10.20
C LEU A 116 4.88 -0.18 10.84
N ILE A 117 5.48 -1.11 11.61
CA ILE A 117 4.72 -2.12 12.36
C ILE A 117 3.81 -1.49 13.43
N HIS A 118 4.21 -0.37 13.95
CA HIS A 118 3.44 0.39 14.92
C HIS A 118 2.45 1.30 14.19
N THR A 119 1.22 1.35 14.67
CA THR A 119 0.23 2.31 14.17
C THR A 119 0.60 3.73 14.61
N PRO A 120 0.18 4.78 13.86
CA PRO A 120 0.22 6.15 14.37
C PRO A 120 -0.44 6.26 15.76
N LYS A 121 0.11 7.10 16.63
CA LYS A 121 -0.39 7.27 18.02
C LYS A 121 -1.84 7.80 18.06
N ASN A 122 -2.16 8.69 17.12
CA ASN A 122 -3.46 9.37 17.05
C ASN A 122 -4.41 8.75 16.01
N ILE A 123 -4.18 7.50 15.59
CA ILE A 123 -5.10 6.82 14.67
C ILE A 123 -6.39 6.41 15.42
N PRO A 124 -7.57 6.64 14.84
CA PRO A 124 -8.82 6.17 15.45
C PRO A 124 -8.85 4.64 15.59
N THR A 125 -9.32 4.15 16.73
CA THR A 125 -9.65 2.73 16.88
C THR A 125 -10.93 2.41 16.14
N GLY A 126 -10.93 1.38 15.30
CA GLY A 126 -12.11 1.00 14.53
C GLY A 126 -11.94 -0.31 13.78
N LYS A 127 -13.05 -0.81 13.24
CA LYS A 127 -13.06 -2.04 12.44
C LYS A 127 -12.44 -1.83 11.06
N PHE A 128 -11.95 -2.91 10.48
CA PHE A 128 -11.53 -2.93 9.07
C PHE A 128 -12.71 -2.61 8.15
N THR A 129 -12.45 -1.75 7.18
CA THR A 129 -13.37 -1.46 6.07
C THR A 129 -12.66 -1.73 4.73
N PRO A 130 -13.35 -2.19 3.69
CA PRO A 130 -12.73 -2.35 2.37
C PRO A 130 -12.15 -1.02 1.88
N PRO A 131 -10.96 -1.03 1.23
CA PRO A 131 -10.36 0.18 0.70
C PRO A 131 -11.29 0.92 -0.27
N THR A 132 -11.32 2.25 -0.17
CA THR A 132 -12.06 3.09 -1.12
C THR A 132 -11.51 2.88 -2.54
N PRO A 133 -12.35 2.52 -3.53
CA PRO A 133 -11.93 2.36 -4.91
C PRO A 133 -11.32 3.65 -5.48
N ALA A 134 -10.03 3.60 -5.81
CA ALA A 134 -9.27 4.72 -6.39
C ALA A 134 -8.93 4.38 -7.86
N MET A 135 -9.89 4.50 -8.73
CA MET A 135 -9.82 4.12 -10.14
C MET A 135 -10.85 4.91 -10.97
N PRO A 136 -10.79 4.85 -12.33
CA PRO A 136 -11.82 5.46 -13.19
C PRO A 136 -13.22 4.95 -12.86
N GLU A 137 -14.22 5.82 -13.01
CA GLU A 137 -15.62 5.52 -12.63
C GLU A 137 -16.18 4.27 -13.33
N GLU A 138 -15.82 4.05 -14.60
CA GLU A 138 -16.24 2.88 -15.36
C GLU A 138 -15.81 1.54 -14.76
N CYS A 139 -14.77 1.52 -13.92
CA CYS A 139 -14.29 0.34 -13.22
C CYS A 139 -14.91 0.17 -11.83
N LYS A 140 -15.61 1.19 -11.31
CA LYS A 140 -16.18 1.14 -9.96
C LYS A 140 -17.50 0.36 -9.97
N ILE A 141 -17.64 -0.53 -8.99
CA ILE A 141 -18.89 -1.24 -8.67
C ILE A 141 -19.37 -0.74 -7.33
N ALA A 142 -20.56 -0.14 -7.29
CA ALA A 142 -21.12 0.42 -6.07
C ALA A 142 -21.21 -0.65 -4.97
N GLY A 143 -20.67 -0.34 -3.79
CA GLY A 143 -20.68 -1.25 -2.63
C GLY A 143 -19.72 -2.44 -2.73
N ASP A 144 -19.00 -2.62 -3.84
CA ASP A 144 -18.06 -3.72 -4.03
C ASP A 144 -16.66 -3.23 -4.38
N SER A 145 -15.87 -2.97 -3.35
CA SER A 145 -14.47 -2.55 -3.50
C SER A 145 -13.62 -3.63 -4.18
N LEU A 146 -13.79 -4.89 -3.79
CA LEU A 146 -13.01 -5.99 -4.32
C LEU A 146 -13.29 -6.21 -5.82
N GLY A 147 -14.55 -6.30 -6.19
CA GLY A 147 -14.97 -6.41 -7.58
C GLY A 147 -14.51 -5.22 -8.43
N SER A 148 -14.51 -4.00 -7.88
CA SER A 148 -13.99 -2.81 -8.56
C SER A 148 -12.51 -2.95 -8.89
N TYR A 149 -11.68 -3.41 -7.94
CA TYR A 149 -10.26 -3.62 -8.17
C TYR A 149 -9.99 -4.76 -9.16
N HIS A 150 -10.77 -5.86 -9.12
CA HIS A 150 -10.67 -6.94 -10.10
C HIS A 150 -11.02 -6.45 -11.50
N LYS A 151 -12.13 -5.76 -11.65
CA LYS A 151 -12.54 -5.15 -12.93
C LYS A 151 -11.47 -4.22 -13.49
N TYR A 152 -10.91 -3.35 -12.63
CA TYR A 152 -9.82 -2.45 -13.01
C TYR A 152 -8.57 -3.20 -13.47
N TYR A 153 -8.23 -4.32 -12.80
CA TYR A 153 -7.10 -5.16 -13.20
C TYR A 153 -7.32 -5.79 -14.58
N ILE A 154 -8.49 -6.36 -14.81
CA ILE A 154 -8.85 -7.02 -16.08
C ILE A 154 -8.89 -6.00 -17.20
N GLU A 155 -9.58 -4.88 -17.04
CA GLU A 155 -9.84 -3.94 -18.13
C GLU A 155 -8.65 -3.01 -18.43
N LYS A 156 -7.90 -2.59 -17.39
CA LYS A 156 -6.88 -1.53 -17.52
C LYS A 156 -5.46 -1.99 -17.28
N LYS A 157 -5.23 -3.18 -16.72
CA LYS A 157 -3.89 -3.67 -16.33
C LYS A 157 -3.49 -4.98 -17.01
N ASN A 158 -4.44 -5.68 -17.62
CA ASN A 158 -4.21 -6.99 -18.26
C ASN A 158 -3.06 -6.97 -19.28
N TYR A 159 -2.90 -5.88 -20.05
CA TYR A 159 -1.88 -5.76 -21.09
C TYR A 159 -0.44 -5.87 -20.57
N PHE A 160 -0.19 -5.62 -19.27
CA PHE A 160 1.12 -5.79 -18.65
C PHE A 160 1.12 -6.72 -17.44
N ALA A 161 -0.03 -7.22 -17.02
CA ALA A 161 -0.16 -8.09 -15.86
C ALA A 161 0.47 -9.45 -16.17
N LYS A 162 1.65 -9.68 -15.61
CA LYS A 162 2.38 -10.94 -15.67
C LYS A 162 2.76 -11.35 -14.26
N TRP A 163 2.78 -12.64 -14.04
CA TRP A 163 3.26 -13.26 -12.81
C TRP A 163 4.41 -14.19 -13.17
N THR A 164 5.58 -13.96 -12.59
CA THR A 164 6.71 -14.88 -12.73
C THR A 164 6.28 -16.22 -12.17
N ASP A 165 6.27 -17.22 -13.04
CA ASP A 165 5.93 -18.58 -12.64
C ASP A 165 7.15 -19.24 -12.00
N LEU A 166 7.10 -19.37 -10.68
CA LEU A 166 8.08 -20.08 -9.88
C LEU A 166 7.67 -21.53 -9.63
N SER A 167 6.58 -21.99 -10.25
CA SER A 167 6.03 -23.33 -10.10
C SER A 167 6.96 -24.45 -10.56
N LEU A 168 7.98 -24.13 -11.36
CA LEU A 168 9.01 -25.10 -11.74
C LEU A 168 9.96 -25.50 -10.59
N ILE A 169 9.88 -24.82 -9.42
CA ILE A 169 10.76 -25.10 -8.28
C ILE A 169 9.99 -25.73 -7.11
N HIS A 170 8.66 -25.61 -7.06
CA HIS A 170 7.81 -26.19 -6.00
C HIS A 170 6.63 -26.95 -6.56
N ILE A 171 6.64 -28.26 -6.37
CA ILE A 171 5.55 -29.22 -6.66
C ILE A 171 4.43 -29.08 -5.60
N SER A 172 3.86 -27.91 -5.46
CA SER A 172 2.57 -27.68 -4.84
C SER A 172 2.06 -26.33 -5.29
N GLU A 173 1.24 -26.36 -6.31
CA GLU A 173 0.55 -25.16 -6.81
C GLU A 173 -0.29 -24.54 -5.71
N PRO A 174 -0.04 -23.26 -5.36
CA PRO A 174 -1.19 -22.42 -5.05
C PRO A 174 -1.83 -22.09 -6.39
N THR A 175 -3.01 -22.64 -6.62
CA THR A 175 -3.88 -22.20 -7.72
C THR A 175 -3.97 -20.68 -7.69
N ARG A 176 -3.27 -20.04 -8.62
CA ARG A 176 -3.43 -18.60 -8.84
C ARG A 176 -4.83 -18.37 -9.35
N PRO A 177 -5.59 -17.44 -8.77
CA PRO A 177 -6.91 -17.17 -9.27
C PRO A 177 -6.80 -16.72 -10.71
N TYR A 178 -7.50 -17.38 -11.59
CA TYR A 178 -7.76 -16.89 -12.94
C TYR A 178 -8.58 -15.61 -12.79
N LEU A 179 -7.92 -14.47 -12.98
CA LEU A 179 -8.60 -13.20 -13.14
C LEU A 179 -9.26 -13.14 -14.51
#